data_955aa61f1919a788988cfffcfac64736
#
_entry.id   955aa61f1919a788988cfffcfac64736
#
_cell.length_a   1.000
_cell.length_b   1.000
_cell.length_c   1.000
_cell.angle_alpha   90.00
_cell.angle_beta   90.00
_cell.angle_gamma   90.00
#
_symmetry.space_group_name_H-M   'P 1'
#
loop_
_entity.id
_entity.type
_entity.pdbx_description
1 polymer ?
#
loop_
_entity_poly.entity_id
_entity_poly.type
_entity_poly.pdbx_seq_one_letter_code
_entity_poly.pdbx_strand_id
1 'polypeptide(L)'
;SLSKFDFTYDPNYYINQSSSTSANIHGTLINEATMRADSISTKLYVPKQRWIFLSMPFNVKVSDIQCLTDETQWVIRKYSGLARANEQKEKTWQNMTADSILHAHEGYILQCTNNDGWYNHVLFQLKAINDAEKNNLFASTDQKIELKEYQSEFSHNRSWNLIGNPYPCYFDTRFMDFGAPITTWNMSNSTYEAYSLVDDNYILWPGEAFFVQRPVDQAE
;
A
#
# COMPACT_ATOMS: atom_id res chain seq x y z
N SER A 1 -12.95 -19.63 -13.05
CA SER A 1 -12.09 -18.43 -13.24
C SER A 1 -12.98 -17.23 -13.46
N LEU A 2 -12.59 -16.10 -12.92
CA LEU A 2 -13.24 -14.81 -13.14
C LEU A 2 -12.58 -14.13 -14.34
N SER A 3 -13.36 -13.57 -15.24
CA SER A 3 -12.83 -12.78 -16.37
C SER A 3 -12.25 -11.44 -15.89
N LYS A 4 -12.77 -10.93 -14.79
CA LYS A 4 -12.33 -9.67 -14.19
C LYS A 4 -12.57 -9.67 -12.69
N PHE A 5 -11.59 -9.16 -11.95
CA PHE A 5 -11.71 -8.88 -10.54
C PHE A 5 -11.37 -7.43 -10.27
N ASP A 6 -12.34 -6.67 -9.76
CA ASP A 6 -12.18 -5.29 -9.33
C ASP A 6 -12.40 -5.21 -7.83
N PHE A 7 -11.43 -4.66 -7.14
CA PHE A 7 -11.47 -4.37 -5.72
C PHE A 7 -11.54 -2.87 -5.50
N THR A 8 -12.50 -2.41 -4.71
CA THR A 8 -12.63 -1.00 -4.36
C THR A 8 -12.56 -0.85 -2.85
N TYR A 9 -11.58 -0.12 -2.37
CA TYR A 9 -11.50 0.30 -0.99
C TYR A 9 -12.12 1.69 -0.84
N ASP A 10 -13.19 1.75 -0.06
CA ASP A 10 -13.79 2.98 0.43
C ASP A 10 -14.13 2.79 1.91
N PRO A 11 -13.48 3.51 2.82
CA PRO A 11 -13.74 3.38 4.25
C PRO A 11 -15.16 3.80 4.66
N ASN A 12 -15.91 4.45 3.76
CA ASN A 12 -17.25 4.98 4.02
C ASN A 12 -18.38 4.20 3.33
N TYR A 13 -18.09 3.10 2.62
CA TYR A 13 -19.12 2.40 1.83
C TYR A 13 -19.41 0.98 2.31
N TYR A 14 -20.68 0.66 2.48
CA TYR A 14 -21.21 -0.68 2.75
C TYR A 14 -21.48 -1.45 1.46
N ILE A 15 -21.35 -2.78 1.56
CA ILE A 15 -21.36 -3.76 0.48
C ILE A 15 -22.68 -3.80 -0.28
N ASN A 16 -22.64 -3.76 -1.63
CA ASN A 16 -23.71 -4.26 -2.49
C ASN A 16 -23.16 -5.36 -3.41
N GLN A 17 -23.69 -6.56 -3.30
CA GLN A 17 -23.36 -7.69 -4.17
C GLN A 17 -24.20 -7.65 -5.44
N SER A 18 -23.57 -7.72 -6.61
CA SER A 18 -24.27 -7.99 -7.88
C SER A 18 -23.78 -9.29 -8.50
N SER A 19 -24.72 -10.07 -9.01
CA SER A 19 -24.50 -11.34 -9.68
C SER A 19 -24.03 -11.12 -11.11
N SER A 20 -22.74 -11.07 -11.34
CA SER A 20 -22.15 -11.06 -12.69
C SER A 20 -20.86 -11.88 -12.70
N THR A 21 -20.38 -12.26 -13.90
CA THR A 21 -19.08 -12.93 -14.09
C THR A 21 -17.88 -12.08 -13.68
N SER A 22 -18.11 -10.83 -13.31
CA SER A 22 -17.15 -9.92 -12.68
C SER A 22 -17.58 -9.64 -11.25
N ALA A 23 -16.67 -9.81 -10.29
CA ALA A 23 -16.89 -9.43 -8.91
C ALA A 23 -16.37 -8.02 -8.67
N ASN A 24 -17.24 -7.12 -8.23
CA ASN A 24 -16.88 -5.83 -7.67
C ASN A 24 -17.01 -5.93 -6.16
N ILE A 25 -15.90 -5.86 -5.45
CA ILE A 25 -15.87 -5.93 -4.00
C ILE A 25 -15.53 -4.55 -3.45
N HIS A 26 -16.42 -4.03 -2.62
CA HIS A 26 -16.20 -2.81 -1.87
C HIS A 26 -15.84 -3.17 -0.43
N GLY A 27 -14.70 -2.67 0.04
CA GLY A 27 -14.26 -2.86 1.41
C GLY A 27 -13.15 -3.89 1.57
N THR A 28 -13.44 -5.07 2.04
CA THR A 28 -12.44 -6.08 2.39
C THR A 28 -12.73 -7.42 1.73
N LEU A 29 -11.67 -8.14 1.37
CA LEU A 29 -11.77 -9.50 0.84
C LEU A 29 -10.94 -10.45 1.70
N ILE A 30 -11.60 -11.46 2.23
CA ILE A 30 -10.96 -12.64 2.83
C ILE A 30 -11.16 -13.79 1.86
N ASN A 31 -10.07 -14.37 1.38
CA ASN A 31 -10.10 -15.48 0.44
C ASN A 31 -9.41 -16.70 1.04
N GLU A 32 -10.16 -17.73 1.30
CA GLU A 32 -9.67 -19.01 1.85
C GLU A 32 -9.33 -20.04 0.77
N ALA A 33 -9.48 -19.67 -0.51
CA ALA A 33 -9.22 -20.55 -1.65
C ALA A 33 -8.36 -19.87 -2.70
N THR A 34 -7.77 -20.65 -3.61
CA THR A 34 -7.06 -20.10 -4.77
C THR A 34 -8.04 -19.39 -5.69
N MET A 35 -7.85 -18.10 -5.88
CA MET A 35 -8.62 -17.29 -6.82
C MET A 35 -7.79 -16.98 -8.06
N ARG A 36 -8.38 -17.17 -9.22
CA ARG A 36 -7.76 -16.84 -10.51
C ARG A 36 -8.63 -15.86 -11.27
N ALA A 37 -8.01 -14.82 -11.80
CA ALA A 37 -8.67 -13.84 -12.64
C ALA A 37 -7.78 -13.47 -13.83
N ASP A 38 -8.38 -13.17 -14.98
CA ASP A 38 -7.65 -12.74 -16.17
C ASP A 38 -7.14 -11.31 -16.03
N SER A 39 -7.82 -10.51 -15.23
CA SER A 39 -7.37 -9.16 -14.86
C SER A 39 -7.77 -8.82 -13.43
N ILE A 40 -6.90 -8.08 -12.75
CA ILE A 40 -7.12 -7.62 -11.38
C ILE A 40 -6.88 -6.12 -11.34
N SER A 41 -7.79 -5.40 -10.70
CA SER A 41 -7.61 -3.99 -10.39
C SER A 41 -8.20 -3.65 -9.03
N THR A 42 -7.64 -2.60 -8.42
CA THR A 42 -8.21 -2.00 -7.22
C THR A 42 -8.54 -0.55 -7.48
N LYS A 43 -9.60 -0.07 -6.85
CA LYS A 43 -9.95 1.35 -6.85
C LYS A 43 -9.67 1.92 -5.47
N LEU A 44 -9.09 3.11 -5.44
CA LEU A 44 -8.69 3.79 -4.23
C LEU A 44 -9.20 5.23 -4.25
N TYR A 45 -9.92 5.62 -3.21
CA TYR A 45 -10.28 7.02 -2.98
C TYR A 45 -9.16 7.74 -2.25
N VAL A 46 -8.61 8.76 -2.89
CA VAL A 46 -7.50 9.56 -2.38
C VAL A 46 -8.00 10.94 -1.98
N PRO A 47 -7.82 11.36 -0.73
CA PRO A 47 -8.15 12.71 -0.31
C PRO A 47 -7.32 13.74 -1.10
N LYS A 48 -7.96 14.83 -1.51
CA LYS A 48 -7.25 15.92 -2.20
C LYS A 48 -6.19 16.56 -1.32
N GLN A 49 -5.07 16.94 -1.95
CA GLN A 49 -3.98 17.72 -1.34
C GLN A 49 -3.33 17.05 -0.11
N ARG A 50 -3.55 15.76 0.09
CA ARG A 50 -2.95 15.01 1.19
C ARG A 50 -2.13 13.86 0.66
N TRP A 51 -1.01 13.58 1.33
CA TRP A 51 -0.27 12.36 1.09
C TRP A 51 -1.02 11.19 1.70
N ILE A 52 -1.14 10.11 0.93
CA ILE A 52 -1.55 8.82 1.44
C ILE A 52 -0.39 7.83 1.32
N PHE A 53 -0.30 6.94 2.27
CA PHE A 53 0.62 5.82 2.24
C PHE A 53 -0.12 4.61 1.72
N LEU A 54 0.35 4.05 0.62
CA LEU A 54 -0.33 2.94 -0.05
C LEU A 54 0.63 1.82 -0.42
N SER A 55 0.08 0.63 -0.50
CA SER A 55 0.73 -0.57 -1.01
C SER A 55 -0.26 -1.40 -1.80
N MET A 56 0.23 -2.22 -2.73
CA MET A 56 -0.62 -3.13 -3.49
C MET A 56 -0.18 -4.56 -3.23
N PRO A 57 -1.12 -5.53 -3.21
CA PRO A 57 -0.77 -6.95 -3.13
C PRO A 57 -0.26 -7.52 -4.46
N PHE A 58 -0.09 -6.68 -5.47
CA PHE A 58 0.36 -7.02 -6.82
C PHE A 58 1.21 -5.90 -7.43
N ASN A 59 1.98 -6.24 -8.46
CA ASN A 59 2.77 -5.26 -9.20
C ASN A 59 1.88 -4.38 -10.09
N VAL A 60 2.15 -3.07 -10.10
CA VAL A 60 1.43 -2.09 -10.91
C VAL A 60 2.42 -1.26 -11.69
N LYS A 61 2.22 -1.12 -13.01
CA LYS A 61 2.99 -0.16 -13.80
C LYS A 61 2.41 1.24 -13.61
N VAL A 62 3.25 2.23 -13.34
CA VAL A 62 2.80 3.61 -13.06
C VAL A 62 1.97 4.18 -14.22
N SER A 63 2.35 3.89 -15.47
CA SER A 63 1.57 4.30 -16.67
C SER A 63 0.15 3.73 -16.73
N ASP A 64 -0.11 2.64 -16.00
CA ASP A 64 -1.41 1.95 -16.00
C ASP A 64 -2.31 2.42 -14.83
N ILE A 65 -1.80 3.33 -14.00
CA ILE A 65 -2.59 4.00 -12.97
C ILE A 65 -3.51 5.02 -13.64
N GLN A 66 -4.80 4.89 -13.42
CA GLN A 66 -5.81 5.78 -13.98
C GLN A 66 -6.44 6.64 -12.90
N CYS A 67 -6.47 7.96 -13.10
CA CYS A 67 -7.33 8.85 -12.35
C CYS A 67 -8.71 8.83 -13.02
N LEU A 68 -9.73 8.38 -12.30
CA LEU A 68 -11.10 8.23 -12.82
C LEU A 68 -11.97 9.45 -12.58
N THR A 69 -11.49 10.43 -11.84
CA THR A 69 -12.14 11.73 -11.64
C THR A 69 -11.31 12.78 -12.33
N ASP A 70 -11.97 13.66 -13.05
CA ASP A 70 -11.44 14.77 -13.88
C ASP A 70 -9.94 15.10 -13.81
N GLU A 71 -9.44 15.96 -14.68
CA GLU A 71 -8.04 16.34 -14.91
C GLU A 71 -7.30 16.69 -13.61
N THR A 72 -6.94 15.66 -12.86
CA THR A 72 -6.24 15.80 -11.59
C THR A 72 -4.76 15.51 -11.83
N GLN A 73 -3.92 16.45 -11.45
CA GLN A 73 -2.48 16.20 -11.36
C GLN A 73 -2.19 15.35 -10.12
N TRP A 74 -1.36 14.36 -10.28
CA TRP A 74 -0.93 13.52 -9.18
C TRP A 74 0.53 13.12 -9.30
N VAL A 75 1.11 12.75 -8.18
CA VAL A 75 2.49 12.27 -8.10
C VAL A 75 2.55 11.08 -7.16
N ILE A 76 3.32 10.07 -7.55
CA ILE A 76 3.65 8.93 -6.72
C ILE A 76 5.16 8.89 -6.47
N ARG A 77 5.53 8.53 -5.25
CA ARG A 77 6.93 8.45 -4.83
C ARG A 77 7.22 7.15 -4.12
N LYS A 78 8.40 6.64 -4.34
CA LYS A 78 8.97 5.54 -3.55
C LYS A 78 9.85 6.07 -2.43
N TYR A 79 9.92 5.31 -1.36
CA TYR A 79 10.81 5.55 -0.25
C TYR A 79 12.19 4.93 -0.51
N SER A 80 13.26 5.60 -0.07
CA SER A 80 14.62 5.09 -0.10
C SER A 80 15.18 4.99 1.31
N GLY A 81 15.17 3.79 1.89
CA GLY A 81 15.80 3.52 3.18
C GLY A 81 17.32 3.74 3.15
N LEU A 82 17.96 3.48 2.00
CA LEU A 82 19.38 3.76 1.81
C LEU A 82 19.68 5.26 1.87
N ALA A 83 18.87 6.09 1.22
CA ALA A 83 19.05 7.53 1.26
C ALA A 83 18.87 8.09 2.68
N ARG A 84 17.90 7.55 3.43
CA ARG A 84 17.71 7.89 4.85
C ARG A 84 18.93 7.48 5.69
N ALA A 85 19.41 6.25 5.51
CA ALA A 85 20.57 5.75 6.24
C ALA A 85 21.83 6.62 6.02
N ASN A 86 21.97 7.19 4.81
CA ASN A 86 23.05 8.08 4.41
C ASN A 86 22.73 9.57 4.64
N GLU A 87 21.67 9.89 5.35
CA GLU A 87 21.22 11.27 5.65
C GLU A 87 20.95 12.15 4.42
N GLN A 88 20.70 11.54 3.26
CA GLN A 88 20.39 12.23 2.00
C GLN A 88 18.88 12.58 1.95
N LYS A 89 18.46 13.56 2.72
CA LYS A 89 17.03 13.92 2.91
C LYS A 89 16.30 14.19 1.61
N GLU A 90 16.95 14.85 0.66
CA GLU A 90 16.40 15.21 -0.66
C GLU A 90 16.17 13.98 -1.56
N LYS A 91 16.82 12.84 -1.26
CA LYS A 91 16.70 11.58 -2.01
C LYS A 91 15.85 10.54 -1.31
N THR A 92 15.35 10.84 -0.11
CA THR A 92 14.54 9.90 0.67
C THR A 92 13.22 9.58 -0.03
N TRP A 93 12.62 10.55 -0.68
CA TRP A 93 11.41 10.39 -1.49
C TRP A 93 11.72 10.65 -2.95
N GLN A 94 11.56 9.65 -3.79
CA GLN A 94 11.91 9.70 -5.20
C GLN A 94 10.66 9.60 -6.07
N ASN A 95 10.46 10.58 -6.96
CA ASN A 95 9.36 10.53 -7.91
C ASN A 95 9.49 9.30 -8.81
N MET A 96 8.38 8.63 -9.02
CA MET A 96 8.29 7.53 -9.97
C MET A 96 7.87 8.04 -11.34
N THR A 97 8.47 7.47 -12.38
CA THR A 97 8.15 7.77 -13.78
C THR A 97 7.11 6.79 -14.32
N ALA A 98 6.54 7.07 -15.47
CA ALA A 98 5.56 6.23 -16.14
C ALA A 98 6.01 4.78 -16.35
N ASP A 99 7.31 4.57 -16.58
CA ASP A 99 7.89 3.23 -16.78
C ASP A 99 8.23 2.49 -15.50
N SER A 100 8.09 3.16 -14.36
CA SER A 100 8.35 2.56 -13.05
C SER A 100 7.28 1.53 -12.69
N ILE A 101 7.66 0.57 -11.83
CA ILE A 101 6.76 -0.45 -11.29
C ILE A 101 6.62 -0.25 -9.78
N LEU A 102 5.38 -0.22 -9.32
CA LEU A 102 5.04 -0.43 -7.91
C LEU A 102 5.12 -1.92 -7.65
N HIS A 103 6.06 -2.34 -6.82
CA HIS A 103 6.20 -3.74 -6.46
C HIS A 103 5.20 -4.13 -5.36
N ALA A 104 4.69 -5.36 -5.46
CA ALA A 104 3.81 -5.91 -4.45
C ALA A 104 4.44 -5.80 -3.06
N HIS A 105 3.63 -5.44 -2.07
CA HIS A 105 3.98 -5.33 -0.64
C HIS A 105 5.00 -4.23 -0.30
N GLU A 106 5.56 -3.52 -1.27
CA GLU A 106 6.33 -2.30 -1.02
C GLU A 106 5.38 -1.11 -0.80
N GLY A 107 5.81 -0.18 0.06
CA GLY A 107 5.04 1.03 0.34
C GLY A 107 5.44 2.20 -0.56
N TYR A 108 4.45 3.02 -0.88
CA TYR A 108 4.58 4.22 -1.71
C TYR A 108 3.76 5.35 -1.09
N ILE A 109 4.03 6.58 -1.52
CA ILE A 109 3.16 7.71 -1.21
C ILE A 109 2.58 8.30 -2.48
N LEU A 110 1.32 8.66 -2.43
CA LEU A 110 0.60 9.31 -3.53
C LEU A 110 -0.07 10.56 -3.02
N GLN A 111 0.00 11.61 -3.80
CA GLN A 111 -0.73 12.85 -3.60
C GLN A 111 -1.35 13.28 -4.91
N CYS A 112 -2.57 13.78 -4.84
CA CYS A 112 -3.23 14.42 -5.96
C CYS A 112 -3.56 15.88 -5.63
N THR A 113 -3.45 16.71 -6.67
CA THR A 113 -3.91 18.08 -6.63
C THR A 113 -5.13 18.19 -7.54
N ASN A 114 -6.25 18.60 -7.00
CA ASN A 114 -7.38 19.00 -7.82
C ASN A 114 -7.73 20.43 -7.46
N ASN A 115 -7.80 21.28 -8.45
CA ASN A 115 -8.05 22.69 -8.23
C ASN A 115 -9.54 23.04 -8.21
N ASP A 116 -10.40 22.27 -8.90
CA ASP A 116 -11.78 22.66 -9.14
C ASP A 116 -12.73 21.47 -9.03
N GLY A 117 -13.23 21.15 -7.86
CA GLY A 117 -14.27 20.15 -7.75
C GLY A 117 -14.90 20.08 -6.36
N TRP A 118 -16.19 19.83 -6.35
CA TRP A 118 -17.04 19.66 -5.17
C TRP A 118 -16.68 18.42 -4.32
N TYR A 119 -15.88 17.50 -4.89
CA TYR A 119 -15.53 16.24 -4.22
C TYR A 119 -14.24 16.39 -3.42
N ASN A 120 -14.27 15.91 -2.18
CA ASN A 120 -13.08 15.89 -1.30
C ASN A 120 -12.11 14.77 -1.61
N HIS A 121 -12.46 13.84 -2.52
CA HIS A 121 -11.69 12.67 -2.87
C HIS A 121 -11.59 12.51 -4.38
N VAL A 122 -10.50 11.90 -4.80
CA VAL A 122 -10.22 11.52 -6.19
C VAL A 122 -10.15 10.01 -6.27
N LEU A 123 -10.81 9.43 -7.26
CA LEU A 123 -10.82 8.00 -7.47
C LEU A 123 -9.70 7.59 -8.41
N PHE A 124 -8.82 6.72 -7.94
CA PHE A 124 -7.78 6.08 -8.73
C PHE A 124 -8.11 4.62 -8.97
N GLN A 125 -7.72 4.12 -10.15
CA GLN A 125 -7.71 2.70 -10.45
C GLN A 125 -6.27 2.26 -10.70
N LEU A 126 -5.85 1.22 -9.97
CA LEU A 126 -4.54 0.58 -10.08
C LEU A 126 -4.76 -0.83 -10.62
N LYS A 127 -4.18 -1.11 -11.77
CA LYS A 127 -4.33 -2.40 -12.47
C LYS A 127 -3.08 -3.24 -12.29
N ALA A 128 -3.27 -4.52 -11.95
CA ALA A 128 -2.17 -5.48 -11.90
C ALA A 128 -1.54 -5.66 -13.29
N ILE A 129 -0.20 -5.73 -13.33
CA ILE A 129 0.53 -6.13 -14.54
C ILE A 129 0.11 -7.56 -14.88
N ASN A 130 -0.17 -7.85 -16.13
CA ASN A 130 -0.63 -9.17 -16.57
C ASN A 130 0.58 -10.12 -16.70
N ASP A 131 0.75 -11.04 -15.75
CA ASP A 131 1.69 -12.16 -15.83
C ASP A 131 1.09 -13.43 -15.22
N ALA A 132 1.61 -14.60 -15.56
CA ALA A 132 1.05 -15.89 -15.18
C ALA A 132 1.10 -16.19 -13.68
N GLU A 133 1.94 -15.51 -12.91
CA GLU A 133 2.10 -15.71 -11.46
C GLU A 133 0.98 -15.06 -10.64
N LYS A 134 0.24 -14.15 -11.21
CA LYS A 134 -0.82 -13.36 -10.54
C LYS A 134 -2.08 -14.12 -10.21
N ASN A 135 -2.21 -15.31 -10.70
CA ASN A 135 -3.39 -16.12 -10.50
C ASN A 135 -3.60 -16.59 -9.03
N ASN A 136 -2.74 -16.17 -8.10
CA ASN A 136 -2.82 -16.60 -6.70
C ASN A 136 -2.76 -15.43 -5.69
N LEU A 137 -3.23 -14.28 -6.09
CA LEU A 137 -2.98 -12.97 -5.44
C LEU A 137 -3.65 -12.75 -4.09
N PHE A 138 -4.54 -13.62 -3.65
CA PHE A 138 -5.33 -13.37 -2.46
C PHE A 138 -5.44 -14.59 -1.55
N ALA A 139 -4.43 -15.47 -1.59
CA ALA A 139 -4.40 -16.58 -0.64
C ALA A 139 -4.26 -16.04 0.79
N SER A 140 -5.13 -16.47 1.69
CA SER A 140 -5.07 -16.19 3.13
C SER A 140 -3.96 -16.98 3.83
N THR A 141 -2.80 -17.09 3.20
CA THR A 141 -1.63 -17.76 3.76
C THR A 141 -0.70 -16.75 4.38
N ASP A 142 0.13 -17.20 5.30
CA ASP A 142 1.18 -16.37 5.90
C ASP A 142 2.04 -15.74 4.81
N GLN A 143 2.13 -14.43 4.85
CA GLN A 143 2.97 -13.65 3.95
C GLN A 143 4.26 -13.27 4.65
N LYS A 144 5.40 -13.51 3.98
CA LYS A 144 6.71 -13.09 4.45
C LYS A 144 7.18 -11.90 3.63
N ILE A 145 7.44 -10.79 4.30
CA ILE A 145 8.00 -9.58 3.67
C ILE A 145 9.44 -9.45 4.13
N GLU A 146 10.38 -9.52 3.19
CA GLU A 146 11.79 -9.35 3.48
C GLU A 146 12.09 -7.88 3.76
N LEU A 147 12.67 -7.60 4.93
CA LEU A 147 13.11 -6.27 5.31
C LEU A 147 14.57 -6.06 4.90
N LYS A 148 14.81 -5.01 4.13
CA LYS A 148 16.15 -4.63 3.68
C LYS A 148 16.94 -4.02 4.84
N GLU A 149 18.21 -4.34 4.90
CA GLU A 149 19.16 -3.76 5.84
C GLU A 149 19.87 -2.57 5.18
N TYR A 150 19.94 -1.46 5.91
CA TYR A 150 20.67 -0.26 5.50
C TYR A 150 21.52 0.22 6.67
N GLN A 151 22.84 0.13 6.54
CA GLN A 151 23.77 0.57 7.57
C GLN A 151 23.78 2.09 7.68
N SER A 152 23.86 2.59 8.93
CA SER A 152 23.99 4.00 9.25
C SER A 152 24.77 4.16 10.53
N GLU A 153 25.53 5.25 10.64
CA GLU A 153 26.18 5.65 11.90
C GLU A 153 25.16 5.98 12.99
N PHE A 154 23.97 6.44 12.59
CA PHE A 154 22.90 6.81 13.49
C PHE A 154 21.82 5.71 13.54
N SER A 155 21.61 5.13 14.71
CA SER A 155 20.64 4.05 14.90
C SER A 155 19.22 4.42 14.47
N HIS A 156 18.81 5.67 14.67
CA HIS A 156 17.48 6.17 14.28
C HIS A 156 17.29 6.31 12.76
N ASN A 157 18.34 6.24 11.95
CA ASN A 157 18.28 6.26 10.49
C ASN A 157 18.48 4.88 9.86
N ARG A 158 18.86 3.87 10.65
CA ARG A 158 19.24 2.55 10.17
C ARG A 158 18.02 1.72 9.77
N SER A 159 18.12 1.02 8.65
CA SER A 159 17.23 -0.09 8.25
C SER A 159 15.73 0.17 8.26
N TRP A 160 15.32 1.40 7.97
CA TRP A 160 13.91 1.73 7.79
C TRP A 160 13.38 1.22 6.46
N ASN A 161 12.27 0.52 6.51
CA ASN A 161 11.54 0.01 5.35
C ASN A 161 10.12 0.57 5.35
N LEU A 162 9.63 0.92 4.17
CA LEU A 162 8.22 1.22 3.95
C LEU A 162 7.61 0.02 3.25
N ILE A 163 6.73 -0.68 3.94
CA ILE A 163 6.06 -1.90 3.48
C ILE A 163 4.55 -1.71 3.58
N GLY A 164 3.79 -2.65 3.08
CA GLY A 164 2.34 -2.56 3.11
C GLY A 164 1.63 -3.79 3.61
N ASN A 165 0.37 -3.61 4.00
CA ASN A 165 -0.53 -4.72 4.29
C ASN A 165 -0.59 -5.66 3.07
N PRO A 166 -0.13 -6.91 3.18
CA PRO A 166 -0.10 -7.83 2.04
C PRO A 166 -1.46 -8.43 1.69
N TYR A 167 -2.46 -8.16 2.52
CA TYR A 167 -3.80 -8.73 2.37
C TYR A 167 -4.79 -7.69 1.84
N PRO A 168 -5.74 -8.09 1.01
CA PRO A 168 -6.83 -7.24 0.55
C PRO A 168 -7.95 -7.11 1.61
N CYS A 169 -7.59 -7.22 2.88
CA CYS A 169 -8.50 -7.11 4.03
C CYS A 169 -7.87 -6.30 5.15
N TYR A 170 -8.68 -5.92 6.12
CA TYR A 170 -8.18 -5.37 7.38
C TYR A 170 -7.32 -6.38 8.10
N PHE A 171 -6.19 -5.91 8.62
CA PHE A 171 -5.23 -6.76 9.31
C PHE A 171 -4.90 -6.18 10.69
N ASP A 172 -5.09 -6.98 11.72
CA ASP A 172 -4.74 -6.63 13.10
C ASP A 172 -3.23 -6.83 13.30
N THR A 173 -2.52 -5.75 13.61
CA THR A 173 -1.06 -5.76 13.73
C THR A 173 -0.53 -6.64 14.86
N ARG A 174 -1.38 -7.03 15.82
CA ARG A 174 -1.00 -7.99 16.88
C ARG A 174 -0.69 -9.38 16.36
N PHE A 175 -1.12 -9.72 15.14
CA PHE A 175 -0.81 -10.99 14.47
C PHE A 175 0.47 -10.92 13.62
N MET A 176 1.20 -9.81 13.65
CA MET A 176 2.50 -9.72 13.01
C MET A 176 3.55 -10.45 13.84
N ASP A 177 4.33 -11.31 13.19
CA ASP A 177 5.56 -11.86 13.77
C ASP A 177 6.70 -10.83 13.58
N PHE A 178 6.68 -9.79 14.42
CA PHE A 178 7.64 -8.70 14.38
C PHE A 178 7.85 -8.11 15.77
N GLY A 179 9.08 -7.92 16.17
CA GLY A 179 9.47 -7.55 17.56
C GLY A 179 9.62 -6.05 17.82
N ALA A 180 9.23 -5.17 16.89
CA ALA A 180 9.39 -3.73 17.03
C ALA A 180 8.09 -2.99 16.69
N PRO A 181 7.92 -1.72 17.14
CA PRO A 181 6.76 -0.91 16.76
C PRO A 181 6.68 -0.66 15.26
N ILE A 182 5.47 -0.49 14.76
CA ILE A 182 5.21 0.04 13.42
C ILE A 182 5.00 1.56 13.50
N THR A 183 5.19 2.25 12.36
CA THR A 183 4.89 3.69 12.27
C THR A 183 4.00 3.93 11.05
N THR A 184 2.83 4.47 11.28
CA THR A 184 1.83 4.79 10.26
C THR A 184 1.79 6.28 9.95
N TRP A 185 1.09 6.64 8.90
CA TRP A 185 0.83 8.01 8.52
C TRP A 185 -0.62 8.39 8.78
N ASN A 186 -0.84 9.30 9.71
CA ASN A 186 -2.16 9.86 9.94
C ASN A 186 -2.43 10.99 8.93
N MET A 187 -3.29 10.70 7.95
CA MET A 187 -3.66 11.65 6.89
C MET A 187 -4.40 12.87 7.41
N SER A 188 -5.11 12.77 8.54
CA SER A 188 -5.97 13.83 9.05
C SER A 188 -5.18 15.00 9.63
N ASN A 189 -4.08 14.69 10.31
CA ASN A 189 -3.21 15.69 10.95
C ASN A 189 -1.81 15.79 10.31
N SER A 190 -1.53 14.94 9.30
CA SER A 190 -0.25 14.89 8.58
C SER A 190 0.94 14.62 9.53
N THR A 191 0.77 13.63 10.40
CA THR A 191 1.80 13.21 11.36
C THR A 191 2.09 11.72 11.27
N TYR A 192 3.29 11.34 11.71
CA TYR A 192 3.63 9.94 11.96
C TYR A 192 3.16 9.51 13.33
N GLU A 193 2.59 8.33 13.42
CA GLU A 193 2.12 7.72 14.66
C GLU A 193 2.74 6.34 14.81
N ALA A 194 3.37 6.10 15.97
CA ALA A 194 3.99 4.81 16.27
C ALA A 194 3.05 3.98 17.13
N TYR A 195 2.96 2.68 16.82
CA TYR A 195 2.13 1.71 17.53
C TYR A 195 2.96 0.52 17.96
N SER A 196 2.84 0.17 19.27
CA SER A 196 3.37 -1.08 19.81
C SER A 196 2.51 -2.25 19.33
N LEU A 197 3.12 -3.34 18.89
CA LEU A 197 2.38 -4.54 18.49
C LEU A 197 1.83 -5.33 19.68
N VAL A 198 2.30 -5.02 20.90
CA VAL A 198 1.87 -5.69 22.14
C VAL A 198 0.78 -4.91 22.85
N ASP A 199 0.98 -3.59 22.98
CA ASP A 199 0.15 -2.73 23.84
C ASP A 199 -0.95 -2.01 23.05
N ASP A 200 -0.72 -1.75 21.76
CA ASP A 200 -1.66 -1.03 20.90
C ASP A 200 -2.47 -2.00 20.03
N ASN A 201 -3.67 -1.59 19.71
CA ASN A 201 -4.56 -2.33 18.82
C ASN A 201 -4.76 -1.52 17.53
N TYR A 202 -3.76 -1.58 16.64
CA TYR A 202 -3.87 -0.92 15.35
C TYR A 202 -4.36 -1.91 14.28
N ILE A 203 -5.31 -1.46 13.48
CA ILE A 203 -5.87 -2.24 12.37
C ILE A 203 -5.46 -1.58 11.06
N LEU A 204 -4.57 -2.23 10.32
CA LEU A 204 -4.20 -1.80 8.97
C LEU A 204 -5.40 -1.97 8.03
N TRP A 205 -5.69 -0.95 7.25
CA TRP A 205 -6.68 -1.05 6.17
C TRP A 205 -6.07 -1.73 4.92
N PRO A 206 -6.89 -2.28 4.02
CA PRO A 206 -6.42 -2.92 2.79
C PRO A 206 -5.60 -1.96 1.94
N GLY A 207 -4.35 -2.32 1.66
CA GLY A 207 -3.45 -1.46 0.91
C GLY A 207 -2.80 -0.32 1.70
N GLU A 208 -2.88 -0.33 3.03
CA GLU A 208 -2.13 0.61 3.86
C GLU A 208 -0.64 0.29 3.85
N ALA A 209 0.18 1.32 3.65
CA ALA A 209 1.61 1.22 3.86
C ALA A 209 2.02 1.86 5.19
N PHE A 210 3.04 1.28 5.80
CA PHE A 210 3.56 1.68 7.10
C PHE A 210 5.06 1.44 7.17
N PHE A 211 5.72 2.16 8.05
CA PHE A 211 7.14 2.00 8.31
C PHE A 211 7.41 0.94 9.37
N VAL A 212 8.47 0.18 9.12
CA VAL A 212 9.13 -0.67 10.12
C VAL A 212 10.62 -0.40 10.10
N GLN A 213 11.25 -0.44 11.26
CA GLN A 213 12.70 -0.44 11.37
C GLN A 213 13.15 -1.88 11.59
N ARG A 214 13.87 -2.45 10.62
CA ARG A 214 14.43 -3.80 10.79
C ARG A 214 15.34 -3.82 12.02
N PRO A 215 15.12 -4.73 12.98
CA PRO A 215 16.02 -4.91 14.10
C PRO A 215 17.44 -5.19 13.59
N VAL A 216 18.42 -4.62 14.25
CA VAL A 216 19.81 -4.98 13.97
C VAL A 216 19.99 -6.37 14.55
N ASP A 217 20.35 -7.33 13.71
CA ASP A 217 20.84 -8.60 14.21
C ASP A 217 22.01 -8.25 15.11
N GLN A 218 21.85 -8.49 16.40
CA GLN A 218 22.98 -8.46 17.30
C GLN A 218 23.83 -9.64 16.87
N ALA A 219 24.73 -9.40 15.92
CA ALA A 219 25.87 -10.26 15.76
C ALA A 219 26.59 -10.19 17.11
N GLU A 220 26.65 -11.31 17.76
CA GLU A 220 27.41 -11.51 18.98
C GLU A 220 28.84 -10.96 18.85
#